data_b408ef4c1b2c8464209a1eed988102e2
#
_entry.id   b408ef4c1b2c8464209a1eed988102e2
#
_cell.length_a   1.000
_cell.length_b   1.000
_cell.length_c   1.000
_cell.angle_alpha   90.00
_cell.angle_beta   90.00
_cell.angle_gamma   90.00
#
_symmetry.space_group_name_H-M   'P 1'
#
loop_
_entity.id
_entity.type
_entity.pdbx_description
1 polymer ?
#
loop_
_entity_poly.entity_id
_entity_poly.type
_entity_poly.pdbx_seq_one_letter_code
_entity_poly.pdbx_strand_id
1 'polypeptide(L)'
;MNINVKLDSSEENKFFDATQNKEVCETFHESGKLKERWTQKNGKLHGWYLSYYETGTLQHKIAHIDGKEDGVFESYFENAQLEAKGTNKKGYHQGLWTRYYSSGKLFFKVHFKNDKEQGKAECFHENGNLATEANYKDGLLDGAYVKFFESGALEATREYVAGEQNGPQVTYYENGGVEETVDFLNGQPNGIWNCFEDSGELIETRIYES
;
A
#
# COMPACT_ATOMS: atom_id res chain seq x y z
N MET A 1 -24.78 0.97 34.01
CA MET A 1 -23.97 0.37 35.10
C MET A 1 -22.91 -0.46 34.45
N ASN A 2 -21.66 0.00 34.47
CA ASN A 2 -20.54 -0.79 33.99
C ASN A 2 -20.17 -1.79 35.08
N ILE A 3 -20.28 -3.07 34.76
CA ILE A 3 -19.84 -4.12 35.69
C ILE A 3 -18.40 -4.46 35.28
N ASN A 4 -17.43 -3.98 36.07
CA ASN A 4 -16.04 -4.41 35.95
C ASN A 4 -15.93 -5.84 36.49
N VAL A 5 -15.75 -6.81 35.64
CA VAL A 5 -15.32 -8.16 36.02
C VAL A 5 -13.81 -8.20 35.85
N LYS A 6 -13.08 -8.08 36.96
CA LYS A 6 -11.64 -8.29 36.99
C LYS A 6 -11.41 -9.80 36.90
N LEU A 7 -10.95 -10.27 35.74
CA LEU A 7 -10.45 -11.62 35.54
C LEU A 7 -8.91 -11.60 35.63
N ASP A 8 -8.42 -12.48 36.47
CA ASP A 8 -7.08 -12.84 36.89
C ASP A 8 -5.92 -12.44 35.97
N SER A 9 -4.86 -11.88 36.59
CA SER A 9 -3.43 -11.74 36.30
C SER A 9 -2.88 -11.74 34.84
N SER A 10 -3.68 -11.58 33.81
CA SER A 10 -3.24 -11.15 32.49
C SER A 10 -3.63 -9.69 32.29
N GLU A 11 -2.78 -8.89 31.68
CA GLU A 11 -2.89 -7.43 31.44
C GLU A 11 -4.09 -6.99 30.57
N GLU A 12 -5.21 -7.75 30.59
CA GLU A 12 -6.42 -7.52 29.80
C GLU A 12 -7.60 -7.14 30.69
N ASN A 13 -8.17 -5.95 30.49
CA ASN A 13 -9.43 -5.54 31.12
C ASN A 13 -10.60 -5.81 30.18
N LYS A 14 -11.65 -6.45 30.73
CA LYS A 14 -12.92 -6.69 30.01
C LYS A 14 -14.08 -6.03 30.73
N PHE A 15 -14.96 -5.38 30.00
CA PHE A 15 -16.23 -4.87 30.51
C PHE A 15 -17.32 -4.99 29.45
N PHE A 16 -18.54 -5.15 29.90
CA PHE A 16 -19.70 -5.33 29.02
C PHE A 16 -20.40 -4.00 28.77
N ASP A 17 -20.52 -3.59 27.51
CA ASP A 17 -21.36 -2.46 27.09
C ASP A 17 -22.78 -2.96 26.81
N ALA A 18 -23.65 -2.79 27.78
CA ALA A 18 -25.07 -3.22 27.71
C ALA A 18 -25.85 -2.48 26.63
N THR A 19 -25.44 -1.27 26.23
CA THR A 19 -26.13 -0.48 25.20
C THR A 19 -25.90 -1.04 23.80
N GLN A 20 -24.75 -1.66 23.55
CA GLN A 20 -24.37 -2.25 22.26
C GLN A 20 -24.40 -3.79 22.27
N ASN A 21 -24.67 -4.41 23.42
CA ASN A 21 -24.61 -5.87 23.62
C ASN A 21 -23.26 -6.47 23.16
N LYS A 22 -22.15 -5.82 23.56
CA LYS A 22 -20.78 -6.19 23.22
C LYS A 22 -19.88 -6.17 24.45
N GLU A 23 -18.88 -7.03 24.46
CA GLU A 23 -17.75 -6.94 25.38
C GLU A 23 -16.73 -5.96 24.84
N VAL A 24 -16.20 -5.10 25.70
CA VAL A 24 -15.04 -4.24 25.42
C VAL A 24 -13.84 -4.82 26.14
N CYS A 25 -12.74 -4.99 25.41
CA CYS A 25 -11.49 -5.50 25.94
C CYS A 25 -10.40 -4.44 25.77
N GLU A 26 -9.49 -4.37 26.72
CA GLU A 26 -8.38 -3.43 26.74
C GLU A 26 -7.10 -4.11 27.21
N THR A 27 -5.98 -3.78 26.57
CA THR A 27 -4.63 -4.08 27.04
C THR A 27 -3.85 -2.79 27.25
N PHE A 28 -2.77 -2.87 28.03
CA PHE A 28 -1.98 -1.70 28.39
C PHE A 28 -0.50 -1.96 28.14
N HIS A 29 0.24 -0.90 27.81
CA HIS A 29 1.69 -0.89 27.78
C HIS A 29 2.23 -1.04 29.23
N GLU A 30 3.51 -1.38 29.36
CA GLU A 30 4.19 -1.45 30.67
C GLU A 30 4.11 -0.12 31.44
N SER A 31 4.03 1.01 30.73
CA SER A 31 3.80 2.34 31.28
C SER A 31 2.40 2.57 31.85
N GLY A 32 1.48 1.61 31.69
CA GLY A 32 0.08 1.73 32.11
C GLY A 32 -0.81 2.51 31.13
N LYS A 33 -0.28 2.99 30.00
CA LYS A 33 -1.08 3.62 28.95
C LYS A 33 -1.81 2.58 28.11
N LEU A 34 -2.98 2.94 27.59
CA LEU A 34 -3.77 2.06 26.71
C LEU A 34 -2.94 1.66 25.49
N LYS A 35 -2.85 0.34 25.24
CA LYS A 35 -2.16 -0.26 24.11
C LYS A 35 -3.14 -0.70 23.03
N GLU A 36 -4.21 -1.40 23.43
CA GLU A 36 -5.23 -1.86 22.51
C GLU A 36 -6.62 -1.75 23.15
N ARG A 37 -7.63 -1.49 22.33
CA ARG A 37 -9.04 -1.57 22.69
C ARG A 37 -9.80 -2.18 21.54
N TRP A 38 -10.63 -3.19 21.85
CA TRP A 38 -11.50 -3.78 20.84
C TRP A 38 -12.86 -4.14 21.41
N THR A 39 -13.82 -4.33 20.53
CA THR A 39 -15.13 -4.87 20.89
C THR A 39 -15.28 -6.27 20.34
N GLN A 40 -15.93 -7.14 21.13
CA GLN A 40 -16.23 -8.51 20.70
C GLN A 40 -17.68 -8.88 20.99
N LYS A 41 -18.17 -9.84 20.19
CA LYS A 41 -19.48 -10.49 20.37
C LYS A 41 -19.29 -11.99 20.20
N ASN A 42 -19.78 -12.77 21.17
CA ASN A 42 -19.61 -14.23 21.20
C ASN A 42 -18.13 -14.66 21.02
N GLY A 43 -17.20 -13.97 21.69
CA GLY A 43 -15.77 -14.26 21.65
C GLY A 43 -15.07 -13.93 20.33
N LYS A 44 -15.73 -13.22 19.40
CA LYS A 44 -15.14 -12.80 18.12
C LYS A 44 -15.11 -11.27 18.04
N LEU A 45 -14.04 -10.71 17.46
CA LEU A 45 -13.96 -9.28 17.14
C LEU A 45 -15.19 -8.86 16.34
N HIS A 46 -15.90 -7.84 16.84
CA HIS A 46 -17.11 -7.31 16.21
C HIS A 46 -17.30 -5.83 16.56
N GLY A 47 -16.94 -4.96 15.65
CA GLY A 47 -16.84 -3.52 15.80
C GLY A 47 -15.41 -3.04 15.56
N TRP A 48 -14.97 -2.05 16.32
CA TRP A 48 -13.67 -1.47 16.17
C TRP A 48 -12.58 -2.23 16.93
N TYR A 49 -11.45 -2.45 16.29
CA TYR A 49 -10.15 -2.71 16.90
C TYR A 49 -9.33 -1.42 16.80
N LEU A 50 -8.80 -0.95 17.91
CA LEU A 50 -7.96 0.23 18.04
C LEU A 50 -6.65 -0.17 18.70
N SER A 51 -5.51 0.23 18.15
CA SER A 51 -4.22 0.13 18.83
C SER A 51 -3.55 1.49 18.93
N TYR A 52 -2.69 1.65 19.92
CA TYR A 52 -2.06 2.91 20.25
C TYR A 52 -0.55 2.71 20.46
N TYR A 53 0.22 3.67 20.02
CA TYR A 53 1.64 3.79 20.38
C TYR A 53 1.79 4.06 21.88
N GLU A 54 2.98 3.85 22.42
CA GLU A 54 3.25 4.14 23.83
C GLU A 54 3.12 5.64 24.17
N THR A 55 3.24 6.53 23.19
CA THR A 55 2.91 7.95 23.29
C THR A 55 1.43 8.21 23.58
N GLY A 56 0.55 7.24 23.26
CA GLY A 56 -0.91 7.35 23.32
C GLY A 56 -1.55 7.77 21.99
N THR A 57 -0.74 8.00 20.95
CA THR A 57 -1.23 8.28 19.60
C THR A 57 -1.88 7.02 19.01
N LEU A 58 -3.02 7.18 18.34
CA LEU A 58 -3.68 6.08 17.62
C LEU A 58 -2.73 5.53 16.55
N GLN A 59 -2.57 4.20 16.51
CA GLN A 59 -1.76 3.49 15.53
C GLN A 59 -2.62 2.82 14.46
N HIS A 60 -3.65 2.07 14.89
CA HIS A 60 -4.57 1.41 13.96
C HIS A 60 -6.02 1.62 14.38
N LYS A 61 -6.90 1.70 13.38
CA LYS A 61 -8.35 1.67 13.53
C LYS A 61 -8.94 0.77 12.44
N ILE A 62 -9.46 -0.38 12.86
CA ILE A 62 -9.86 -1.45 11.95
C ILE A 62 -11.27 -1.92 12.32
N ALA A 63 -12.17 -1.92 11.33
CA ALA A 63 -13.52 -2.44 11.51
C ALA A 63 -13.55 -3.97 11.34
N HIS A 64 -14.25 -4.66 12.26
CA HIS A 64 -14.41 -6.12 12.23
C HIS A 64 -15.87 -6.53 12.30
N ILE A 65 -16.21 -7.62 11.59
CA ILE A 65 -17.47 -8.34 11.69
C ILE A 65 -17.16 -9.83 11.84
N ASP A 66 -17.63 -10.42 12.96
CA ASP A 66 -17.48 -11.85 13.27
C ASP A 66 -16.05 -12.39 13.14
N GLY A 67 -15.07 -11.59 13.62
CA GLY A 67 -13.65 -11.94 13.66
C GLY A 67 -12.88 -11.67 12.36
N LYS A 68 -13.53 -11.13 11.33
CA LYS A 68 -12.88 -10.74 10.08
C LYS A 68 -12.88 -9.24 9.93
N GLU A 69 -11.82 -8.68 9.35
CA GLU A 69 -11.79 -7.28 8.93
C GLU A 69 -12.88 -7.05 7.87
N ASP A 70 -13.83 -6.19 8.17
CA ASP A 70 -14.95 -5.85 7.27
C ASP A 70 -15.36 -4.40 7.53
N GLY A 71 -14.96 -3.51 6.64
CA GLY A 71 -15.13 -2.07 6.73
C GLY A 71 -13.84 -1.29 6.63
N VAL A 72 -13.79 -0.13 7.26
CA VAL A 72 -12.66 0.81 7.19
C VAL A 72 -11.42 0.24 7.88
N PHE A 73 -10.28 0.43 7.21
CA PHE A 73 -8.94 0.29 7.75
C PHE A 73 -8.25 1.66 7.71
N GLU A 74 -7.66 2.07 8.83
CA GLU A 74 -6.79 3.25 8.93
C GLU A 74 -5.58 2.90 9.80
N SER A 75 -4.37 3.26 9.35
CA SER A 75 -3.16 3.27 10.17
C SER A 75 -2.55 4.66 10.20
N TYR A 76 -1.84 4.96 11.28
CA TYR A 76 -1.27 6.28 11.53
C TYR A 76 0.18 6.14 11.97
N PHE A 77 1.02 7.08 11.58
CA PHE A 77 2.35 7.26 12.12
C PHE A 77 2.29 7.78 13.58
N GLU A 78 3.38 7.64 14.30
CA GLU A 78 3.46 8.12 15.69
C GLU A 78 3.25 9.63 15.83
N ASN A 79 3.54 10.42 14.77
CA ASN A 79 3.23 11.85 14.68
C ASN A 79 1.74 12.16 14.38
N ALA A 80 0.85 11.16 14.46
CA ALA A 80 -0.57 11.21 14.17
C ALA A 80 -0.96 11.49 12.71
N GLN A 81 0.00 11.55 11.77
CA GLN A 81 -0.33 11.61 10.36
C GLN A 81 -0.86 10.26 9.87
N LEU A 82 -1.84 10.30 8.97
CA LEU A 82 -2.37 9.10 8.32
C LEU A 82 -1.26 8.40 7.54
N GLU A 83 -1.04 7.10 7.79
CA GLU A 83 -0.08 6.26 7.07
C GLU A 83 -0.74 5.49 5.93
N ALA A 84 -1.88 4.85 6.22
CA ALA A 84 -2.64 4.12 5.20
C ALA A 84 -4.13 4.18 5.48
N LYS A 85 -4.92 4.09 4.39
CA LYS A 85 -6.38 4.02 4.45
C LYS A 85 -6.91 3.14 3.34
N GLY A 86 -7.91 2.34 3.67
CA GLY A 86 -8.60 1.48 2.72
C GLY A 86 -9.87 0.88 3.30
N THR A 87 -10.40 -0.09 2.59
CA THR A 87 -11.58 -0.86 3.02
C THR A 87 -11.31 -2.34 2.86
N ASN A 88 -11.62 -3.12 3.89
CA ASN A 88 -11.62 -4.57 3.84
C ASN A 88 -13.05 -5.10 3.71
N LYS A 89 -13.19 -6.23 3.06
CA LYS A 89 -14.44 -6.99 2.95
C LYS A 89 -14.16 -8.46 3.23
N LYS A 90 -14.70 -8.98 4.34
CA LYS A 90 -14.49 -10.37 4.77
C LYS A 90 -13.01 -10.77 4.90
N GLY A 91 -12.13 -9.82 5.25
CA GLY A 91 -10.70 -10.01 5.41
C GLY A 91 -9.87 -9.77 4.14
N TYR A 92 -10.47 -9.30 3.03
CA TYR A 92 -9.78 -9.01 1.78
C TYR A 92 -9.82 -7.50 1.49
N HIS A 93 -8.72 -6.95 0.96
CA HIS A 93 -8.68 -5.57 0.47
C HIS A 93 -9.68 -5.36 -0.66
N GLN A 94 -10.43 -4.24 -0.59
CA GLN A 94 -11.43 -3.84 -1.58
C GLN A 94 -11.38 -2.34 -1.84
N GLY A 95 -11.65 -1.95 -3.10
CA GLY A 95 -11.73 -0.55 -3.48
C GLY A 95 -10.40 0.19 -3.40
N LEU A 96 -10.46 1.49 -3.28
CA LEU A 96 -9.27 2.35 -3.25
C LEU A 96 -8.51 2.20 -1.93
N TRP A 97 -7.20 1.94 -2.04
CA TRP A 97 -6.23 1.99 -0.96
C TRP A 97 -5.22 3.10 -1.22
N THR A 98 -4.91 3.85 -0.18
CA THR A 98 -3.94 4.94 -0.21
C THR A 98 -2.93 4.79 0.91
N ARG A 99 -1.68 5.17 0.64
CA ARG A 99 -0.62 5.30 1.64
C ARG A 99 0.00 6.67 1.54
N TYR A 100 0.56 7.13 2.65
CA TYR A 100 1.10 8.47 2.79
C TYR A 100 2.52 8.40 3.38
N TYR A 101 3.32 9.40 3.11
CA TYR A 101 4.56 9.67 3.82
C TYR A 101 4.26 10.19 5.24
N SER A 102 5.23 10.12 6.14
CA SER A 102 5.12 10.68 7.50
C SER A 102 4.95 12.20 7.51
N SER A 103 5.22 12.87 6.41
CA SER A 103 4.90 14.28 6.15
C SER A 103 3.43 14.54 5.83
N GLY A 104 2.62 13.47 5.67
CA GLY A 104 1.21 13.54 5.29
C GLY A 104 0.95 13.63 3.78
N LYS A 105 2.00 13.70 2.94
CA LYS A 105 1.87 13.70 1.49
C LYS A 105 1.53 12.31 0.97
N LEU A 106 0.74 12.24 -0.11
CA LEU A 106 0.38 10.98 -0.75
C LEU A 106 1.63 10.28 -1.28
N PHE A 107 1.81 9.00 -0.92
CA PHE A 107 2.88 8.14 -1.41
C PHE A 107 2.39 7.20 -2.51
N PHE A 108 1.24 6.56 -2.30
CA PHE A 108 0.76 5.50 -3.19
C PHE A 108 -0.77 5.44 -3.19
N LYS A 109 -1.36 5.09 -4.32
CA LYS A 109 -2.78 4.73 -4.43
C LYS A 109 -3.00 3.65 -5.48
N VAL A 110 -3.91 2.71 -5.18
CA VAL A 110 -4.29 1.62 -6.07
C VAL A 110 -5.69 1.10 -5.70
N HIS A 111 -6.38 0.52 -6.65
CA HIS A 111 -7.63 -0.21 -6.38
C HIS A 111 -7.36 -1.69 -6.20
N PHE A 112 -8.03 -2.28 -5.18
CA PHE A 112 -8.03 -3.72 -4.93
C PHE A 112 -9.38 -4.35 -5.19
N LYS A 113 -9.33 -5.60 -5.62
CA LYS A 113 -10.48 -6.51 -5.67
C LYS A 113 -10.04 -7.86 -5.11
N ASN A 114 -10.50 -8.18 -3.88
CA ASN A 114 -10.12 -9.39 -3.15
C ASN A 114 -8.59 -9.59 -3.09
N ASP A 115 -7.86 -8.60 -2.52
CA ASP A 115 -6.39 -8.53 -2.36
C ASP A 115 -5.59 -8.46 -3.68
N LYS A 116 -6.25 -8.38 -4.82
CA LYS A 116 -5.57 -8.23 -6.11
C LYS A 116 -5.68 -6.81 -6.62
N GLU A 117 -4.57 -6.22 -7.00
CA GLU A 117 -4.54 -4.90 -7.64
C GLU A 117 -5.31 -4.93 -8.95
N GLN A 118 -6.04 -3.83 -9.22
CA GLN A 118 -6.85 -3.65 -10.41
C GLN A 118 -6.73 -2.24 -10.97
N GLY A 119 -6.53 -2.13 -12.27
CA GLY A 119 -6.45 -0.84 -12.96
C GLY A 119 -5.20 -0.06 -12.62
N LYS A 120 -5.32 1.25 -12.64
CA LYS A 120 -4.21 2.18 -12.46
C LYS A 120 -3.74 2.22 -11.00
N ALA A 121 -2.42 2.08 -10.81
CA ALA A 121 -1.70 2.36 -9.58
C ALA A 121 -0.76 3.55 -9.80
N GLU A 122 -0.63 4.40 -8.80
CA GLU A 122 0.23 5.58 -8.86
C GLU A 122 1.06 5.69 -7.58
N CYS A 123 2.37 5.86 -7.74
CA CYS A 123 3.29 6.25 -6.66
C CYS A 123 3.73 7.68 -6.87
N PHE A 124 4.00 8.39 -5.78
CA PHE A 124 4.44 9.78 -5.78
C PHE A 124 5.73 9.93 -5.00
N HIS A 125 6.61 10.78 -5.47
CA HIS A 125 7.76 11.28 -4.71
C HIS A 125 7.31 12.15 -3.53
N GLU A 126 8.16 12.32 -2.54
CA GLU A 126 7.81 13.15 -1.37
C GLU A 126 7.65 14.63 -1.72
N ASN A 127 8.22 15.13 -2.84
CA ASN A 127 7.93 16.45 -3.36
C ASN A 127 6.51 16.61 -3.93
N GLY A 128 5.79 15.48 -4.17
CA GLY A 128 4.42 15.40 -4.69
C GLY A 128 4.33 15.11 -6.19
N ASN A 129 5.46 15.09 -6.91
CA ASN A 129 5.49 14.69 -8.31
C ASN A 129 5.19 13.20 -8.45
N LEU A 130 4.59 12.79 -9.57
CA LEU A 130 4.37 11.40 -9.89
C LEU A 130 5.74 10.69 -10.03
N ALA A 131 5.91 9.57 -9.33
CA ALA A 131 7.10 8.72 -9.41
C ALA A 131 6.90 7.55 -10.36
N THR A 132 5.72 6.91 -10.28
CA THR A 132 5.39 5.75 -11.11
C THR A 132 3.90 5.70 -11.39
N GLU A 133 3.56 5.34 -12.62
CA GLU A 133 2.22 4.97 -13.04
C GLU A 133 2.27 3.55 -13.64
N ALA A 134 1.39 2.66 -13.21
CA ALA A 134 1.35 1.29 -13.67
C ALA A 134 -0.10 0.82 -13.80
N ASN A 135 -0.33 -0.15 -14.68
CA ASN A 135 -1.62 -0.80 -14.80
C ASN A 135 -1.56 -2.24 -14.30
N TYR A 136 -2.58 -2.64 -13.55
CA TYR A 136 -2.71 -3.97 -12.95
C TYR A 136 -4.00 -4.66 -13.40
N LYS A 137 -3.91 -5.96 -13.60
CA LYS A 137 -5.05 -6.84 -13.84
C LYS A 137 -4.87 -8.10 -13.00
N ASP A 138 -5.81 -8.36 -12.09
CA ASP A 138 -5.80 -9.51 -11.18
C ASP A 138 -4.50 -9.69 -10.38
N GLY A 139 -3.86 -8.57 -9.97
CA GLY A 139 -2.64 -8.53 -9.18
C GLY A 139 -1.34 -8.61 -9.98
N LEU A 140 -1.42 -8.63 -11.31
CA LEU A 140 -0.27 -8.66 -12.21
C LEU A 140 -0.18 -7.35 -12.99
N LEU A 141 1.04 -6.88 -13.27
CA LEU A 141 1.24 -5.77 -14.21
C LEU A 141 0.69 -6.17 -15.58
N ASP A 142 -0.16 -5.32 -16.17
CA ASP A 142 -0.80 -5.58 -17.47
C ASP A 142 -1.07 -4.24 -18.17
N GLY A 143 -0.28 -3.94 -19.19
CA GLY A 143 -0.26 -2.67 -19.90
C GLY A 143 0.94 -1.78 -19.55
N ALA A 144 0.80 -0.48 -19.76
CA ALA A 144 1.87 0.50 -19.62
C ALA A 144 2.35 0.64 -18.17
N TYR A 145 3.66 0.74 -18.02
CA TYR A 145 4.39 1.14 -16.82
C TYR A 145 5.26 2.34 -17.15
N VAL A 146 5.08 3.44 -16.43
CA VAL A 146 5.81 4.69 -16.63
C VAL A 146 6.46 5.13 -15.32
N LYS A 147 7.74 5.50 -15.39
CA LYS A 147 8.52 5.98 -14.26
C LYS A 147 9.01 7.40 -14.52
N PHE A 148 9.06 8.22 -13.47
CA PHE A 148 9.46 9.63 -13.53
C PHE A 148 10.53 9.93 -12.49
N PHE A 149 11.46 10.80 -12.80
CA PHE A 149 12.41 11.41 -11.87
C PHE A 149 11.69 12.31 -10.84
N GLU A 150 12.37 12.66 -9.76
CA GLU A 150 11.84 13.62 -8.77
C GLU A 150 11.53 14.99 -9.37
N SER A 151 12.23 15.40 -10.43
CA SER A 151 11.94 16.62 -11.21
C SER A 151 10.60 16.57 -11.95
N GLY A 152 10.04 15.35 -12.15
CA GLY A 152 8.86 15.09 -12.97
C GLY A 152 9.18 14.77 -14.43
N ALA A 153 10.45 14.80 -14.82
CA ALA A 153 10.87 14.32 -16.15
C ALA A 153 10.65 12.81 -16.29
N LEU A 154 10.39 12.34 -17.52
CA LEU A 154 10.21 10.93 -17.82
C LEU A 154 11.52 10.17 -17.63
N GLU A 155 11.51 9.09 -16.84
CA GLU A 155 12.67 8.23 -16.59
C GLU A 155 12.63 6.93 -17.39
N ALA A 156 11.45 6.30 -17.47
CA ALA A 156 11.31 5.06 -18.23
C ALA A 156 9.87 4.79 -18.66
N THR A 157 9.73 4.10 -19.79
CA THR A 157 8.48 3.47 -20.24
C THR A 157 8.69 1.99 -20.47
N ARG A 158 7.72 1.16 -20.12
CA ARG A 158 7.71 -0.30 -20.30
C ARG A 158 6.29 -0.75 -20.59
N GLU A 159 6.19 -1.91 -21.26
CA GLU A 159 4.90 -2.60 -21.45
C GLU A 159 4.95 -3.98 -20.80
N TYR A 160 3.81 -4.36 -20.20
CA TYR A 160 3.64 -5.64 -19.51
C TYR A 160 2.40 -6.37 -20.00
N VAL A 161 2.51 -7.69 -20.06
CA VAL A 161 1.38 -8.59 -20.33
C VAL A 161 1.40 -9.69 -19.26
N ALA A 162 0.34 -9.77 -18.47
CA ALA A 162 0.19 -10.79 -17.42
C ALA A 162 1.40 -10.92 -16.47
N GLY A 163 2.05 -9.81 -16.12
CA GLY A 163 3.18 -9.72 -15.19
C GLY A 163 4.55 -9.83 -15.86
N GLU A 164 4.62 -10.21 -17.12
CA GLU A 164 5.88 -10.30 -17.89
C GLU A 164 6.05 -9.07 -18.77
N GLN A 165 7.28 -8.54 -18.82
CA GLN A 165 7.58 -7.43 -19.73
C GLN A 165 7.48 -7.91 -21.17
N ASN A 166 6.70 -7.19 -22.00
CA ASN A 166 6.41 -7.59 -23.37
C ASN A 166 6.15 -6.36 -24.22
N GLY A 167 7.10 -6.02 -25.08
CA GLY A 167 7.08 -4.79 -25.88
C GLY A 167 8.26 -3.88 -25.59
N PRO A 168 8.22 -2.63 -26.07
CA PRO A 168 9.34 -1.71 -25.96
C PRO A 168 9.60 -1.23 -24.53
N GLN A 169 10.88 -1.12 -24.20
CA GLN A 169 11.39 -0.35 -23.08
C GLN A 169 12.21 0.81 -23.60
N VAL A 170 11.99 1.98 -23.04
CA VAL A 170 12.84 3.15 -23.26
C VAL A 170 13.20 3.73 -21.90
N THR A 171 14.48 4.01 -21.67
CA THR A 171 14.96 4.80 -20.54
C THR A 171 15.46 6.14 -21.01
N TYR A 172 15.39 7.13 -20.15
CA TYR A 172 15.70 8.50 -20.46
C TYR A 172 16.64 9.10 -19.43
N TYR A 173 17.55 9.93 -19.86
CA TYR A 173 18.27 10.88 -19.01
C TYR A 173 17.33 11.95 -18.48
N GLU A 174 17.71 12.60 -17.40
CA GLU A 174 16.86 13.64 -16.77
C GLU A 174 16.69 14.88 -17.69
N ASN A 175 17.60 15.10 -18.65
CA ASN A 175 17.47 16.13 -19.68
C ASN A 175 16.46 15.79 -20.80
N GLY A 176 15.86 14.57 -20.75
CA GLY A 176 14.88 14.05 -21.70
C GLY A 176 15.49 13.32 -22.90
N GLY A 177 16.82 13.27 -23.00
CA GLY A 177 17.50 12.42 -24.00
C GLY A 177 17.25 10.94 -23.76
N VAL A 178 17.17 10.14 -24.84
CA VAL A 178 17.05 8.69 -24.71
C VAL A 178 18.39 8.13 -24.22
N GLU A 179 18.35 7.28 -23.17
CA GLU A 179 19.51 6.58 -22.63
C GLU A 179 19.60 5.16 -23.20
N GLU A 180 18.49 4.41 -23.17
CA GLU A 180 18.45 3.05 -23.71
C GLU A 180 17.12 2.75 -24.41
N THR A 181 17.20 1.89 -25.41
CA THR A 181 16.03 1.26 -26.05
C THR A 181 16.24 -0.24 -26.17
N VAL A 182 15.21 -1.02 -25.86
CA VAL A 182 15.20 -2.47 -26.06
C VAL A 182 13.77 -2.97 -26.16
N ASP A 183 13.52 -4.00 -26.94
CA ASP A 183 12.27 -4.74 -26.91
C ASP A 183 12.38 -5.93 -25.97
N PHE A 184 11.25 -6.32 -25.39
CA PHE A 184 11.10 -7.51 -24.55
C PHE A 184 10.05 -8.45 -25.14
N LEU A 185 10.30 -9.74 -25.02
CA LEU A 185 9.36 -10.78 -25.34
C LEU A 185 9.37 -11.80 -24.20
N ASN A 186 8.20 -11.98 -23.54
CA ASN A 186 8.03 -12.90 -22.40
C ASN A 186 9.10 -12.70 -21.31
N GLY A 187 9.36 -11.45 -20.93
CA GLY A 187 10.30 -11.08 -19.87
C GLY A 187 11.79 -11.14 -20.25
N GLN A 188 12.12 -11.49 -21.49
CA GLN A 188 13.49 -11.55 -21.97
C GLN A 188 13.76 -10.46 -23.01
N PRO A 189 14.96 -9.83 -23.00
CA PRO A 189 15.35 -8.93 -24.08
C PRO A 189 15.28 -9.63 -25.45
N ASN A 190 14.76 -8.92 -26.45
CA ASN A 190 14.55 -9.43 -27.78
C ASN A 190 14.85 -8.36 -28.82
N GLY A 191 15.53 -8.71 -29.91
CA GLY A 191 15.86 -7.76 -30.95
C GLY A 191 17.04 -6.84 -30.62
N ILE A 192 16.96 -5.57 -30.97
CA ILE A 192 18.07 -4.62 -30.88
C ILE A 192 17.99 -3.84 -29.58
N TRP A 193 19.06 -3.89 -28.79
CA TRP A 193 19.29 -2.96 -27.67
C TRP A 193 20.28 -1.88 -28.14
N ASN A 194 19.94 -0.64 -27.87
CA ASN A 194 20.83 0.51 -28.12
C ASN A 194 21.01 1.29 -26.81
N CYS A 195 22.26 1.80 -26.65
CA CYS A 195 22.60 2.71 -25.55
C CYS A 195 23.17 4.00 -26.16
N PHE A 196 22.77 5.14 -25.59
CA PHE A 196 23.12 6.47 -26.08
C PHE A 196 23.76 7.31 -24.97
N GLU A 197 24.64 8.26 -25.34
CA GLU A 197 25.04 9.34 -24.43
C GLU A 197 23.89 10.35 -24.22
N ASP A 198 24.03 11.21 -23.24
CA ASP A 198 23.09 12.30 -22.96
C ASP A 198 23.03 13.34 -24.11
N SER A 199 24.04 13.38 -24.94
CA SER A 199 24.12 14.13 -26.22
C SER A 199 23.24 13.53 -27.32
N GLY A 200 22.78 12.27 -27.14
CA GLY A 200 22.08 11.47 -28.16
C GLY A 200 23.01 10.67 -29.11
N GLU A 201 24.32 10.68 -28.85
CA GLU A 201 25.24 9.87 -29.64
C GLU A 201 25.13 8.38 -29.25
N LEU A 202 25.08 7.49 -30.25
CA LEU A 202 25.01 6.04 -30.03
C LEU A 202 26.35 5.51 -29.50
N ILE A 203 26.34 4.92 -28.29
CA ILE A 203 27.51 4.32 -27.64
C ILE A 203 27.66 2.86 -28.03
N GLU A 204 26.58 2.09 -27.97
CA GLU A 204 26.61 0.64 -28.14
C GLU A 204 25.31 0.10 -28.74
N THR A 205 25.44 -0.95 -29.53
CA THR A 205 24.32 -1.76 -30.02
C THR A 205 24.58 -3.23 -29.71
N ARG A 206 23.58 -3.93 -29.17
CA ARG A 206 23.59 -5.40 -29.00
C ARG A 206 22.37 -6.00 -29.69
N ILE A 207 22.50 -7.24 -30.14
CA ILE A 207 21.39 -8.00 -30.72
C ILE A 207 21.11 -9.19 -29.84
N TYR A 208 19.83 -9.29 -29.38
CA TYR A 208 19.32 -10.43 -28.64
C TYR A 208 18.48 -11.29 -29.60
N GLU A 209 18.86 -12.56 -29.74
CA GLU A 209 18.09 -13.55 -30.50
C GLU A 209 17.19 -14.32 -29.55
N SER A 210 15.92 -14.48 -29.91
CA SER A 210 14.89 -15.24 -29.18
C SER A 210 15.04 -16.76 -29.38
#